data_e6998a97ee7e35562f9a2796f44ce926
#
_entry.id   e6998a97ee7e35562f9a2796f44ce926
#
_cell.length_a   1.000
_cell.length_b   1.000
_cell.length_c   1.000
_cell.angle_alpha   90.00
_cell.angle_beta   90.00
_cell.angle_gamma   90.00
#
_symmetry.space_group_name_H-M   'P 1'
#
loop_
_entity.id
_entity.type
_entity.pdbx_description
1 polymer ?
#
loop_
_entity_poly.entity_id
_entity_poly.type
_entity_poly.pdbx_seq_one_letter_code
_entity_poly.pdbx_strand_id
1 'polypeptide(L)'
;MQHEKNHFILKISCPATSGIVAAVTSYLAGNQCYIGEMAQFDDEFSGTFFMRAVFRFNDGHAGDIEQLKDGFDAVASDFSMQWELHDTRRPMRVLLMVSKFDHCLTDLLYRYHKGEMDMTITAIVSNHLDLRPMAEREGIRFIYLPVTKDTKAEQEAALMRVVDETGTELVVLARYMQILSDELCRQLSGRAINIHHSFLPGFKGAKPYHQAYERGVKLIGATAHYVTSDLDEGPIIEQEVQRVDHVYLPDDLVAAGRNTETIALSRAVKYHLEHRVFLNTDRTVIFR
;
A
#
# COMPACT_ATOMS: atom_id res chain seq x y z
N MET A 1 -0.47 -27.69 -3.46
CA MET A 1 0.12 -27.56 -4.81
C MET A 1 0.26 -26.06 -5.03
N GLN A 2 1.48 -25.52 -4.90
CA GLN A 2 1.80 -24.17 -5.34
C GLN A 2 1.72 -24.18 -6.87
N HIS A 3 0.66 -23.59 -7.43
CA HIS A 3 0.68 -23.22 -8.83
C HIS A 3 1.83 -22.21 -8.99
N GLU A 4 2.83 -22.54 -9.79
CA GLU A 4 3.86 -21.58 -10.19
C GLU A 4 3.13 -20.34 -10.73
N LYS A 5 3.27 -19.24 -10.03
CA LYS A 5 2.66 -17.96 -10.39
C LYS A 5 3.43 -17.33 -11.54
N ASN A 6 3.36 -17.89 -12.75
CA ASN A 6 3.91 -17.28 -13.95
C ASN A 6 2.94 -16.22 -14.51
N HIS A 7 2.46 -15.34 -13.64
CA HIS A 7 1.56 -14.27 -14.05
C HIS A 7 2.27 -12.94 -14.08
N PHE A 8 1.76 -12.06 -14.92
CA PHE A 8 2.17 -10.67 -15.03
C PHE A 8 0.96 -9.78 -14.80
N ILE A 9 1.19 -8.59 -14.25
CA ILE A 9 0.15 -7.61 -14.01
C ILE A 9 0.47 -6.36 -14.81
N LEU A 10 -0.41 -6.01 -15.74
CA LEU A 10 -0.36 -4.77 -16.50
C LEU A 10 -1.32 -3.77 -15.86
N LYS A 11 -0.79 -2.62 -15.43
CA LYS A 11 -1.53 -1.47 -14.95
C LYS A 11 -1.49 -0.37 -15.99
N ILE A 12 -2.63 0.25 -16.25
CA ILE A 12 -2.76 1.33 -17.24
C ILE A 12 -3.63 2.44 -16.68
N SER A 13 -3.21 3.68 -16.89
CA SER A 13 -4.05 4.86 -16.77
C SER A 13 -3.84 5.78 -17.97
N CYS A 14 -4.91 6.33 -18.53
CA CYS A 14 -4.83 7.23 -19.68
C CYS A 14 -6.09 8.11 -19.79
N PRO A 15 -6.09 9.15 -20.64
CA PRO A 15 -7.30 9.86 -20.99
C PRO A 15 -8.37 8.91 -21.54
N ALA A 16 -9.62 9.04 -21.07
CA ALA A 16 -10.71 8.17 -21.47
C ALA A 16 -11.05 8.36 -22.95
N THR A 17 -11.00 7.29 -23.72
CA THR A 17 -11.37 7.29 -25.14
C THR A 17 -11.78 5.89 -25.61
N SER A 18 -12.43 5.83 -26.77
CA SER A 18 -12.82 4.55 -27.37
C SER A 18 -11.61 3.78 -27.91
N GLY A 19 -11.68 2.44 -27.86
CA GLY A 19 -10.66 1.56 -28.44
C GLY A 19 -9.57 1.08 -27.49
N ILE A 20 -9.40 1.66 -26.31
CA ILE A 20 -8.35 1.30 -25.33
C ILE A 20 -8.37 -0.20 -25.04
N VAL A 21 -9.51 -0.74 -24.61
CA VAL A 21 -9.64 -2.16 -24.26
C VAL A 21 -9.30 -3.05 -25.45
N ALA A 22 -9.81 -2.73 -26.63
CA ALA A 22 -9.56 -3.48 -27.84
C ALA A 22 -8.06 -3.49 -28.19
N ALA A 23 -7.39 -2.35 -28.13
CA ALA A 23 -5.96 -2.22 -28.42
C ALA A 23 -5.12 -3.08 -27.45
N VAL A 24 -5.34 -2.93 -26.13
CA VAL A 24 -4.61 -3.66 -25.10
C VAL A 24 -4.83 -5.17 -25.22
N THR A 25 -6.09 -5.62 -25.34
CA THR A 25 -6.40 -7.05 -25.39
C THR A 25 -5.94 -7.69 -26.70
N SER A 26 -6.03 -6.98 -27.84
CA SER A 26 -5.50 -7.45 -29.11
C SER A 26 -3.97 -7.56 -29.09
N TYR A 27 -3.29 -6.60 -28.47
CA TYR A 27 -1.85 -6.66 -28.30
C TYR A 27 -1.42 -7.89 -27.48
N LEU A 28 -2.03 -8.09 -26.31
CA LEU A 28 -1.72 -9.25 -25.44
C LEU A 28 -2.03 -10.57 -26.16
N ALA A 29 -3.19 -10.69 -26.83
CA ALA A 29 -3.55 -11.88 -27.59
C ALA A 29 -2.60 -12.15 -28.74
N GLY A 30 -2.19 -11.13 -29.49
CA GLY A 30 -1.23 -11.21 -30.59
C GLY A 30 0.15 -11.69 -30.12
N ASN A 31 0.53 -11.39 -28.88
CA ASN A 31 1.77 -11.84 -28.25
C ASN A 31 1.60 -13.16 -27.45
N GLN A 32 0.61 -13.98 -27.80
CA GLN A 32 0.37 -15.28 -27.20
C GLN A 32 0.17 -15.23 -25.68
N CYS A 33 -0.48 -14.16 -25.18
CA CYS A 33 -0.84 -14.03 -23.78
C CYS A 33 -2.28 -14.47 -23.53
N TYR A 34 -2.51 -15.17 -22.41
CA TYR A 34 -3.82 -15.51 -21.89
C TYR A 34 -4.16 -14.57 -20.73
N ILE A 35 -5.23 -13.80 -20.88
CA ILE A 35 -5.72 -12.88 -19.85
C ILE A 35 -6.62 -13.68 -18.91
N GLY A 36 -6.19 -13.81 -17.63
CA GLY A 36 -6.93 -14.53 -16.59
C GLY A 36 -7.89 -13.65 -15.79
N GLU A 37 -7.52 -12.38 -15.59
CA GLU A 37 -8.33 -11.38 -14.89
C GLU A 37 -8.17 -10.04 -15.57
N MET A 38 -9.25 -9.30 -15.71
CA MET A 38 -9.21 -7.92 -16.19
C MET A 38 -10.28 -7.10 -15.49
N ALA A 39 -9.88 -5.95 -14.97
CA ALA A 39 -10.77 -4.97 -14.40
C ALA A 39 -10.47 -3.58 -14.97
N GLN A 40 -11.52 -2.78 -15.18
CA GLN A 40 -11.40 -1.44 -15.68
C GLN A 40 -12.39 -0.51 -15.01
N PHE A 41 -12.06 0.77 -15.00
CA PHE A 41 -12.91 1.83 -14.49
C PHE A 41 -12.69 3.11 -15.30
N ASP A 42 -13.77 3.74 -15.72
CA ASP A 42 -13.76 5.06 -16.34
C ASP A 42 -14.24 6.07 -15.31
N ASP A 43 -13.36 6.95 -14.87
CA ASP A 43 -13.73 8.05 -13.99
C ASP A 43 -14.15 9.25 -14.83
N GLU A 44 -15.45 9.36 -15.09
CA GLU A 44 -16.03 10.47 -15.86
C GLU A 44 -15.69 11.85 -15.27
N PHE A 45 -15.44 11.92 -13.94
CA PHE A 45 -15.13 13.19 -13.28
C PHE A 45 -13.72 13.70 -13.62
N SER A 46 -12.72 12.82 -13.60
CA SER A 46 -11.34 13.17 -13.98
C SER A 46 -11.07 12.99 -15.49
N GLY A 47 -11.98 12.34 -16.22
CA GLY A 47 -11.77 11.95 -17.61
C GLY A 47 -10.64 10.92 -17.79
N THR A 48 -10.37 10.13 -16.75
CA THR A 48 -9.27 9.17 -16.74
C THR A 48 -9.80 7.74 -16.73
N PHE A 49 -9.30 6.95 -17.64
CA PHE A 49 -9.53 5.51 -17.70
C PHE A 49 -8.44 4.75 -16.96
N PHE A 50 -8.83 3.73 -16.20
CA PHE A 50 -7.94 2.84 -15.43
C PHE A 50 -8.21 1.40 -15.84
N MET A 51 -7.13 0.61 -15.98
CA MET A 51 -7.22 -0.82 -16.26
C MET A 51 -6.13 -1.58 -15.50
N ARG A 52 -6.51 -2.74 -14.98
CA ARG A 52 -5.60 -3.76 -14.46
C ARG A 52 -5.89 -5.09 -15.17
N ALA A 53 -4.89 -5.69 -15.78
CA ALA A 53 -4.98 -7.00 -16.40
C ALA A 53 -3.95 -7.95 -15.79
N VAL A 54 -4.39 -9.16 -15.42
CA VAL A 54 -3.51 -10.25 -15.01
C VAL A 54 -3.46 -11.25 -16.14
N PHE A 55 -2.26 -11.54 -16.61
CA PHE A 55 -2.09 -12.42 -17.76
C PHE A 55 -0.86 -13.34 -17.58
N ARG A 56 -0.76 -14.35 -18.40
CA ARG A 56 0.39 -15.26 -18.54
C ARG A 56 0.62 -15.55 -20.01
N PHE A 57 1.79 -16.00 -20.36
CA PHE A 57 2.00 -16.56 -21.70
C PHE A 57 1.26 -17.89 -21.85
N ASN A 58 0.83 -18.21 -23.05
CA ASN A 58 0.17 -19.49 -23.35
C ASN A 58 1.12 -20.67 -23.09
N ASP A 59 0.56 -21.81 -22.73
CA ASP A 59 1.34 -23.01 -22.46
C ASP A 59 2.18 -23.42 -23.69
N GLY A 60 3.45 -23.73 -23.46
CA GLY A 60 4.40 -24.06 -24.52
C GLY A 60 5.04 -22.85 -25.23
N HIS A 61 4.68 -21.63 -24.87
CA HIS A 61 5.30 -20.42 -25.39
C HIS A 61 6.27 -19.85 -24.35
N ALA A 62 7.56 -19.87 -24.69
CA ALA A 62 8.60 -19.19 -23.88
C ALA A 62 8.57 -17.70 -24.23
N GLY A 63 7.62 -16.95 -23.62
CA GLY A 63 7.48 -15.54 -23.89
C GLY A 63 8.61 -14.71 -23.31
N ASP A 64 9.02 -13.69 -24.03
CA ASP A 64 9.98 -12.69 -23.58
C ASP A 64 9.22 -11.45 -23.06
N ILE A 65 9.30 -11.22 -21.74
CA ILE A 65 8.62 -10.10 -21.11
C ILE A 65 9.21 -8.75 -21.50
N GLU A 66 10.51 -8.67 -21.77
CA GLU A 66 11.14 -7.42 -22.20
C GLU A 66 10.73 -7.08 -23.63
N GLN A 67 10.68 -8.08 -24.53
CA GLN A 67 10.13 -7.87 -25.87
C GLN A 67 8.65 -7.43 -25.83
N LEU A 68 7.87 -8.00 -24.89
CA LEU A 68 6.46 -7.58 -24.70
C LEU A 68 6.37 -6.13 -24.24
N LYS A 69 7.25 -5.70 -23.34
CA LYS A 69 7.30 -4.29 -22.88
C LYS A 69 7.64 -3.35 -24.03
N ASP A 70 8.73 -3.65 -24.75
CA ASP A 70 9.18 -2.81 -25.87
C ASP A 70 8.10 -2.62 -26.95
N GLY A 71 7.36 -3.69 -27.25
CA GLY A 71 6.28 -3.61 -28.22
C GLY A 71 5.01 -2.90 -27.69
N PHE A 72 4.79 -2.91 -26.36
CA PHE A 72 3.63 -2.24 -25.76
C PHE A 72 3.75 -0.72 -25.79
N ASP A 73 4.97 -0.18 -25.82
CA ASP A 73 5.19 1.28 -25.88
C ASP A 73 4.50 1.94 -27.08
N ALA A 74 4.39 1.25 -28.21
CA ALA A 74 3.65 1.76 -29.38
C ALA A 74 2.15 1.91 -29.05
N VAL A 75 1.54 0.88 -28.46
CA VAL A 75 0.13 0.91 -28.04
C VAL A 75 -0.09 1.98 -26.98
N ALA A 76 0.83 2.08 -26.01
CA ALA A 76 0.75 3.07 -24.94
C ALA A 76 0.82 4.51 -25.48
N SER A 77 1.67 4.74 -26.47
CA SER A 77 1.84 6.05 -27.11
C SER A 77 0.58 6.50 -27.84
N ASP A 78 -0.11 5.60 -28.56
CA ASP A 78 -1.34 5.91 -29.30
C ASP A 78 -2.47 6.45 -28.41
N PHE A 79 -2.47 6.06 -27.13
CA PHE A 79 -3.49 6.45 -26.14
C PHE A 79 -2.94 7.34 -25.01
N SER A 80 -1.69 7.77 -25.09
CA SER A 80 -1.02 8.53 -24.02
C SER A 80 -1.09 7.81 -22.66
N MET A 81 -0.89 6.49 -22.66
CA MET A 81 -0.98 5.67 -21.45
C MET A 81 0.23 5.88 -20.53
N GLN A 82 -0.04 6.01 -19.23
CA GLN A 82 0.90 5.69 -18.18
C GLN A 82 0.69 4.22 -17.82
N TRP A 83 1.74 3.42 -17.86
CA TRP A 83 1.61 1.99 -17.65
C TRP A 83 2.80 1.40 -16.88
N GLU A 84 2.52 0.30 -16.22
CA GLU A 84 3.48 -0.49 -15.46
C GLU A 84 3.22 -1.98 -15.72
N LEU A 85 4.29 -2.76 -15.82
CA LEU A 85 4.22 -4.21 -15.97
C LEU A 85 5.02 -4.88 -14.86
N HIS A 86 4.34 -5.69 -14.05
CA HIS A 86 4.90 -6.36 -12.88
C HIS A 86 4.93 -7.87 -13.06
N ASP A 87 6.04 -8.49 -12.66
CA ASP A 87 6.22 -9.94 -12.61
C ASP A 87 5.85 -10.42 -11.19
N THR A 88 4.77 -11.20 -11.08
CA THR A 88 4.29 -11.71 -9.78
C THR A 88 5.22 -12.71 -9.10
N ARG A 89 6.29 -13.15 -9.77
CA ARG A 89 7.34 -13.99 -9.17
C ARG A 89 8.33 -13.19 -8.32
N ARG A 90 8.30 -11.87 -8.42
CA ARG A 90 9.18 -10.96 -7.68
C ARG A 90 8.39 -10.31 -6.54
N PRO A 91 8.48 -10.84 -5.31
CA PRO A 91 7.82 -10.22 -4.17
C PRO A 91 8.30 -8.79 -3.96
N MET A 92 7.36 -7.88 -3.71
CA MET A 92 7.69 -6.47 -3.45
C MET A 92 8.52 -6.34 -2.17
N ARG A 93 9.52 -5.49 -2.20
CA ARG A 93 10.43 -5.23 -1.07
C ARG A 93 9.83 -4.17 -0.15
N VAL A 94 9.50 -4.56 1.08
CA VAL A 94 8.73 -3.74 2.02
C VAL A 94 9.55 -3.44 3.27
N LEU A 95 9.59 -2.18 3.68
CA LEU A 95 10.14 -1.73 4.95
C LEU A 95 8.99 -1.37 5.89
N LEU A 96 9.02 -1.91 7.12
CA LEU A 96 8.00 -1.63 8.13
C LEU A 96 8.54 -0.61 9.14
N MET A 97 7.82 0.49 9.35
CA MET A 97 8.15 1.49 10.36
C MET A 97 7.19 1.38 11.53
N VAL A 98 7.73 1.34 12.74
CA VAL A 98 6.96 1.17 13.98
C VAL A 98 7.45 2.10 15.08
N SER A 99 6.61 2.33 16.10
CA SER A 99 7.02 2.95 17.37
C SER A 99 6.87 1.94 18.51
N LYS A 100 5.90 2.13 19.42
CA LYS A 100 5.70 1.26 20.61
C LYS A 100 4.55 0.26 20.47
N PHE A 101 3.55 0.58 19.62
CA PHE A 101 2.38 -0.27 19.45
C PHE A 101 2.68 -1.41 18.48
N ASP A 102 2.34 -2.62 18.88
CA ASP A 102 2.71 -3.86 18.22
C ASP A 102 1.62 -4.49 17.33
N HIS A 103 0.34 -4.15 17.56
CA HIS A 103 -0.79 -4.84 16.94
C HIS A 103 -0.76 -4.86 15.42
N CYS A 104 -0.43 -3.74 14.76
CA CYS A 104 -0.30 -3.69 13.30
C CYS A 104 0.90 -4.50 12.79
N LEU A 105 2.05 -4.41 13.46
CA LEU A 105 3.23 -5.21 13.12
C LEU A 105 2.94 -6.70 13.27
N THR A 106 2.32 -7.10 14.37
CA THR A 106 1.96 -8.50 14.66
C THR A 106 1.05 -9.08 13.58
N ASP A 107 0.01 -8.35 13.15
CA ASP A 107 -0.90 -8.80 12.08
C ASP A 107 -0.19 -8.92 10.73
N LEU A 108 0.63 -7.93 10.36
CA LEU A 108 1.40 -7.98 9.10
C LEU A 108 2.38 -9.16 9.08
N LEU A 109 3.11 -9.41 10.18
CA LEU A 109 4.04 -10.54 10.31
C LEU A 109 3.29 -11.88 10.25
N TYR A 110 2.15 -11.99 10.92
CA TYR A 110 1.32 -13.19 10.87
C TYR A 110 0.88 -13.52 9.43
N ARG A 111 0.35 -12.52 8.71
CA ARG A 111 -0.09 -12.69 7.30
C ARG A 111 1.07 -12.98 6.36
N TYR A 112 2.23 -12.37 6.59
CA TYR A 112 3.46 -12.65 5.87
C TYR A 112 3.85 -14.14 6.00
N HIS A 113 3.89 -14.68 7.22
CA HIS A 113 4.21 -16.08 7.47
C HIS A 113 3.16 -17.07 6.93
N LYS A 114 1.90 -16.65 6.85
CA LYS A 114 0.84 -17.46 6.23
C LYS A 114 0.87 -17.42 4.70
N GLY A 115 1.73 -16.62 4.10
CA GLY A 115 1.77 -16.44 2.65
C GLY A 115 0.56 -15.70 2.10
N GLU A 116 -0.14 -14.92 2.94
CA GLU A 116 -1.26 -14.08 2.52
C GLU A 116 -0.82 -12.77 1.86
N MET A 117 0.44 -12.40 2.07
CA MET A 117 1.09 -11.20 1.52
C MET A 117 2.39 -11.60 0.83
N ASP A 118 2.43 -11.40 -0.48
CA ASP A 118 3.59 -11.71 -1.31
C ASP A 118 4.56 -10.53 -1.28
N MET A 119 5.40 -10.48 -0.24
CA MET A 119 6.37 -9.43 -0.02
C MET A 119 7.67 -9.99 0.58
N THR A 120 8.74 -9.21 0.47
CA THR A 120 9.99 -9.44 1.19
C THR A 120 10.18 -8.30 2.20
N ILE A 121 10.15 -8.61 3.49
CA ILE A 121 10.39 -7.58 4.52
C ILE A 121 11.88 -7.29 4.57
N THR A 122 12.28 -6.08 4.18
CA THR A 122 13.69 -5.66 4.09
C THR A 122 14.27 -5.27 5.44
N ALA A 123 13.49 -4.60 6.26
CA ALA A 123 13.82 -4.23 7.62
C ALA A 123 12.57 -3.80 8.40
N ILE A 124 12.69 -3.82 9.73
CA ILE A 124 11.80 -3.11 10.64
C ILE A 124 12.59 -1.93 11.21
N VAL A 125 12.12 -0.71 10.96
CA VAL A 125 12.71 0.53 11.47
C VAL A 125 11.86 1.07 12.61
N SER A 126 12.49 1.48 13.71
CA SER A 126 11.78 2.04 14.85
C SER A 126 12.55 3.16 15.53
N ASN A 127 11.82 4.14 16.05
CA ASN A 127 12.35 5.17 16.94
C ASN A 127 12.37 4.75 18.42
N HIS A 128 11.98 3.49 18.72
CA HIS A 128 12.00 2.87 20.04
C HIS A 128 12.53 1.44 19.94
N LEU A 129 12.97 0.89 21.09
CA LEU A 129 13.51 -0.48 21.15
C LEU A 129 12.45 -1.53 21.53
N ASP A 130 11.24 -1.10 21.87
CA ASP A 130 10.17 -1.95 22.43
C ASP A 130 9.86 -3.18 21.54
N LEU A 131 9.88 -3.03 20.22
CA LEU A 131 9.52 -4.09 19.26
C LEU A 131 10.73 -4.83 18.68
N ARG A 132 11.96 -4.51 19.14
CA ARG A 132 13.18 -5.19 18.71
C ARG A 132 13.15 -6.71 18.97
N PRO A 133 12.71 -7.20 20.16
CA PRO A 133 12.63 -8.65 20.40
C PRO A 133 11.67 -9.38 19.44
N MET A 134 10.63 -8.70 18.96
CA MET A 134 9.71 -9.27 17.97
C MET A 134 10.43 -9.44 16.61
N ALA A 135 11.10 -8.42 16.13
CA ALA A 135 11.86 -8.49 14.87
C ALA A 135 12.96 -9.56 14.91
N GLU A 136 13.71 -9.64 16.01
CA GLU A 136 14.78 -10.62 16.21
C GLU A 136 14.25 -12.07 16.21
N ARG A 137 13.11 -12.32 16.86
CA ARG A 137 12.46 -13.63 16.86
C ARG A 137 12.05 -14.08 15.46
N GLU A 138 11.66 -13.13 14.61
CA GLU A 138 11.25 -13.39 13.22
C GLU A 138 12.47 -13.43 12.26
N GLY A 139 13.68 -13.21 12.76
CA GLY A 139 14.90 -13.15 11.94
C GLY A 139 14.95 -11.95 11.00
N ILE A 140 14.19 -10.89 11.28
CA ILE A 140 14.12 -9.68 10.46
C ILE A 140 15.09 -8.63 11.01
N ARG A 141 15.82 -7.97 10.12
CA ARG A 141 16.73 -6.88 10.48
C ARG A 141 15.96 -5.75 11.18
N PHE A 142 16.34 -5.46 12.43
CA PHE A 142 15.80 -4.33 13.19
C PHE A 142 16.78 -3.16 13.18
N ILE A 143 16.31 -1.97 12.86
CA ILE A 143 17.11 -0.75 12.79
C ILE A 143 16.52 0.28 13.74
N TYR A 144 17.31 0.66 14.75
CA TYR A 144 16.93 1.69 15.71
C TYR A 144 17.38 3.06 15.23
N LEU A 145 16.41 3.90 14.88
CA LEU A 145 16.62 5.29 14.47
C LEU A 145 15.86 6.23 15.42
N PRO A 146 16.47 6.56 16.58
CA PRO A 146 15.85 7.50 17.50
C PRO A 146 15.72 8.89 16.87
N VAL A 147 14.65 9.60 17.25
CA VAL A 147 14.37 10.92 16.70
C VAL A 147 14.05 11.91 17.79
N THR A 148 14.64 13.09 17.68
CA THR A 148 14.34 14.30 18.44
C THR A 148 14.05 15.45 17.47
N LYS A 149 13.63 16.59 17.97
CA LYS A 149 13.42 17.77 17.12
C LYS A 149 14.69 18.17 16.36
N ASP A 150 15.84 18.03 17.00
CA ASP A 150 17.14 18.47 16.47
C ASP A 150 17.79 17.44 15.53
N THR A 151 17.40 16.14 15.65
CA THR A 151 17.99 15.04 14.88
C THR A 151 17.09 14.52 13.77
N LYS A 152 15.92 15.13 13.55
CA LYS A 152 14.92 14.62 12.60
C LYS A 152 15.47 14.51 11.17
N ALA A 153 16.16 15.53 10.68
CA ALA A 153 16.71 15.50 9.31
C ALA A 153 17.78 14.41 9.13
N GLU A 154 18.64 14.20 10.12
CA GLU A 154 19.65 13.14 10.10
C GLU A 154 19.02 11.76 10.16
N GLN A 155 17.97 11.60 10.97
CA GLN A 155 17.22 10.38 11.12
C GLN A 155 16.48 10.01 9.80
N GLU A 156 15.84 10.97 9.16
CA GLU A 156 15.18 10.77 7.87
C GLU A 156 16.17 10.48 6.74
N ALA A 157 17.34 11.14 6.73
CA ALA A 157 18.41 10.79 5.81
C ALA A 157 18.97 9.37 6.05
N ALA A 158 19.05 8.93 7.31
CA ALA A 158 19.43 7.56 7.65
C ALA A 158 18.37 6.54 7.18
N LEU A 159 17.10 6.87 7.33
CA LEU A 159 16.00 6.06 6.81
C LEU A 159 16.10 5.90 5.29
N MET A 160 16.29 6.99 4.54
CA MET A 160 16.42 6.92 3.08
C MET A 160 17.62 6.09 2.63
N ARG A 161 18.76 6.19 3.33
CA ARG A 161 19.90 5.27 3.06
C ARG A 161 19.50 3.80 3.22
N VAL A 162 18.71 3.45 4.24
CA VAL A 162 18.21 2.07 4.42
C VAL A 162 17.27 1.68 3.26
N VAL A 163 16.38 2.57 2.86
CA VAL A 163 15.46 2.35 1.72
C VAL A 163 16.26 2.05 0.44
N ASP A 164 17.28 2.86 0.15
CA ASP A 164 18.10 2.72 -1.05
C ASP A 164 18.99 1.46 -0.99
N GLU A 165 19.71 1.24 0.11
CA GLU A 165 20.57 0.06 0.33
C GLU A 165 19.81 -1.25 0.20
N THR A 166 18.57 -1.28 0.67
CA THR A 166 17.75 -2.49 0.65
C THR A 166 16.88 -2.62 -0.60
N GLY A 167 16.88 -1.62 -1.49
CA GLY A 167 15.99 -1.57 -2.65
C GLY A 167 14.52 -1.66 -2.24
N THR A 168 14.14 -0.99 -1.14
CA THR A 168 12.77 -0.97 -0.64
C THR A 168 11.84 -0.25 -1.62
N GLU A 169 10.75 -0.90 -2.00
CA GLU A 169 9.75 -0.38 -2.93
C GLU A 169 8.56 0.24 -2.21
N LEU A 170 8.18 -0.32 -1.04
CA LEU A 170 7.08 0.18 -0.21
C LEU A 170 7.54 0.39 1.23
N VAL A 171 7.18 1.53 1.80
CA VAL A 171 7.34 1.84 3.23
C VAL A 171 5.97 1.80 3.89
N VAL A 172 5.82 1.02 4.97
CA VAL A 172 4.55 0.91 5.71
C VAL A 172 4.73 1.47 7.12
N LEU A 173 4.01 2.55 7.43
CA LEU A 173 3.99 3.15 8.75
C LEU A 173 2.95 2.40 9.62
N ALA A 174 3.37 1.30 10.23
CA ALA A 174 2.54 0.46 11.09
C ALA A 174 2.53 1.00 12.52
N ARG A 175 1.81 2.10 12.74
CA ARG A 175 1.79 2.86 13.99
C ARG A 175 3.13 3.55 14.31
N TYR A 176 3.79 4.08 13.28
CA TYR A 176 4.94 4.96 13.45
C TYR A 176 4.47 6.35 13.86
N MET A 177 4.69 6.73 15.12
CA MET A 177 4.10 7.90 15.77
C MET A 177 4.94 9.18 15.59
N GLN A 178 5.54 9.36 14.42
CA GLN A 178 6.28 10.57 14.05
C GLN A 178 5.73 11.12 12.75
N ILE A 179 5.63 12.44 12.67
CA ILE A 179 5.28 13.14 11.45
C ILE A 179 6.53 13.16 10.55
N LEU A 180 6.41 12.74 9.31
CA LEU A 180 7.49 12.84 8.32
C LEU A 180 7.65 14.29 7.83
N SER A 181 8.84 14.66 7.38
CA SER A 181 9.05 15.95 6.73
C SER A 181 8.44 15.96 5.32
N ASP A 182 8.14 17.16 4.81
CA ASP A 182 7.65 17.33 3.44
C ASP A 182 8.63 16.76 2.41
N GLU A 183 9.93 16.88 2.68
CA GLU A 183 10.97 16.29 1.82
C GLU A 183 10.87 14.79 1.76
N LEU A 184 10.77 14.12 2.91
CA LEU A 184 10.64 12.67 2.97
C LEU A 184 9.30 12.21 2.36
N CYS A 185 8.21 12.94 2.59
CA CYS A 185 6.92 12.66 1.97
C CYS A 185 6.98 12.71 0.43
N ARG A 186 7.70 13.70 -0.13
CA ARG A 186 7.90 13.79 -1.58
C ARG A 186 8.73 12.63 -2.15
N GLN A 187 9.81 12.24 -1.47
CA GLN A 187 10.66 11.11 -1.88
C GLN A 187 9.92 9.77 -1.82
N LEU A 188 8.97 9.63 -0.92
CA LEU A 188 8.17 8.43 -0.72
C LEU A 188 6.76 8.52 -1.36
N SER A 189 6.52 9.51 -2.22
CA SER A 189 5.22 9.72 -2.85
C SER A 189 4.75 8.47 -3.59
N GLY A 190 3.51 8.03 -3.32
CA GLY A 190 2.89 6.85 -3.91
C GLY A 190 3.43 5.50 -3.41
N ARG A 191 4.47 5.51 -2.56
CA ARG A 191 5.10 4.30 -2.01
C ARG A 191 5.31 4.32 -0.50
N ALA A 192 4.51 5.10 0.23
CA ALA A 192 4.43 5.05 1.68
C ALA A 192 2.97 5.00 2.12
N ILE A 193 2.61 3.98 2.91
CA ILE A 193 1.26 3.78 3.44
C ILE A 193 1.30 4.02 4.94
N ASN A 194 0.38 4.87 5.44
CA ASN A 194 0.17 5.12 6.86
C ASN A 194 -1.15 4.55 7.33
N ILE A 195 -1.19 4.08 8.58
CA ILE A 195 -2.45 3.82 9.29
C ILE A 195 -2.75 4.94 10.28
N HIS A 196 -3.83 5.64 10.04
CA HIS A 196 -4.38 6.64 10.94
C HIS A 196 -5.51 6.03 11.78
N HIS A 197 -5.44 6.23 13.10
CA HIS A 197 -6.31 5.62 14.09
C HIS A 197 -7.64 6.38 14.28
N SER A 198 -8.20 6.90 13.18
CA SER A 198 -9.57 7.41 13.14
C SER A 198 -10.15 7.28 11.73
N PHE A 199 -11.47 7.40 11.65
CA PHE A 199 -12.18 7.50 10.39
C PHE A 199 -12.03 8.93 9.84
N LEU A 200 -11.16 9.11 8.85
CA LEU A 200 -10.96 10.41 8.21
C LEU A 200 -12.17 10.81 7.35
N PRO A 201 -12.51 12.09 7.31
CA PRO A 201 -11.81 13.27 7.87
C PRO A 201 -12.16 13.63 9.33
N GLY A 202 -12.70 12.68 10.12
CA GLY A 202 -13.02 12.91 11.53
C GLY A 202 -11.79 12.93 12.44
N PHE A 203 -11.97 13.22 13.69
CA PHE A 203 -11.02 13.23 14.83
C PHE A 203 -9.53 13.25 14.45
N LYS A 204 -9.01 14.43 14.18
CA LYS A 204 -7.56 14.67 13.99
C LYS A 204 -6.89 14.88 15.37
N GLY A 205 -5.61 14.51 15.47
CA GLY A 205 -4.78 14.78 16.64
C GLY A 205 -4.70 13.62 17.65
N ALA A 206 -4.31 13.96 18.89
CA ALA A 206 -4.02 12.96 19.93
C ALA A 206 -5.27 12.36 20.57
N LYS A 207 -5.20 11.07 20.96
CA LYS A 207 -6.24 10.33 21.71
C LYS A 207 -7.63 10.33 21.07
N PRO A 208 -7.79 9.99 19.78
CA PRO A 208 -9.09 10.08 19.08
C PRO A 208 -10.17 9.22 19.74
N TYR A 209 -9.85 8.07 20.32
CA TYR A 209 -10.82 7.22 21.01
C TYR A 209 -11.38 7.85 22.30
N HIS A 210 -10.59 8.65 23.03
CA HIS A 210 -11.09 9.40 24.17
C HIS A 210 -12.03 10.53 23.73
N GLN A 211 -11.66 11.24 22.65
CA GLN A 211 -12.55 12.25 22.05
C GLN A 211 -13.85 11.61 21.54
N ALA A 212 -13.76 10.42 20.93
CA ALA A 212 -14.93 9.66 20.49
C ALA A 212 -15.86 9.28 21.66
N TYR A 213 -15.29 8.85 22.78
CA TYR A 213 -16.04 8.56 24.01
C TYR A 213 -16.77 9.79 24.53
N GLU A 214 -16.05 10.90 24.71
CA GLU A 214 -16.63 12.17 25.20
C GLU A 214 -17.75 12.68 24.31
N ARG A 215 -17.66 12.46 23.00
CA ARG A 215 -18.69 12.84 22.01
C ARG A 215 -19.86 11.85 21.96
N GLY A 216 -19.73 10.67 22.57
CA GLY A 216 -20.75 9.63 22.53
C GLY A 216 -21.01 9.11 21.11
N VAL A 217 -19.96 8.95 20.29
CA VAL A 217 -20.08 8.49 18.90
C VAL A 217 -20.66 7.09 18.82
N LYS A 218 -21.21 6.75 17.66
CA LYS A 218 -21.80 5.41 17.38
C LYS A 218 -20.97 4.60 16.38
N LEU A 219 -19.91 5.20 15.85
CA LEU A 219 -18.97 4.57 14.97
C LEU A 219 -17.56 5.03 15.33
N ILE A 220 -16.63 4.11 15.35
CA ILE A 220 -15.18 4.35 15.33
C ILE A 220 -14.59 3.70 14.09
N GLY A 221 -13.36 4.04 13.74
CA GLY A 221 -12.72 3.42 12.59
C GLY A 221 -11.26 3.81 12.46
N ALA A 222 -10.66 3.31 11.41
CA ALA A 222 -9.29 3.59 11.03
C ALA A 222 -9.19 3.80 9.52
N THR A 223 -8.18 4.55 9.09
CA THR A 223 -7.95 4.89 7.68
C THR A 223 -6.52 4.56 7.30
N ALA A 224 -6.33 3.74 6.29
CA ALA A 224 -5.04 3.54 5.63
C ALA A 224 -4.99 4.39 4.36
N HIS A 225 -3.94 5.20 4.22
CA HIS A 225 -3.80 6.16 3.14
C HIS A 225 -2.33 6.29 2.71
N TYR A 226 -2.09 6.78 1.51
CA TYR A 226 -0.75 7.17 1.12
C TYR A 226 -0.31 8.41 1.89
N VAL A 227 0.98 8.46 2.21
CA VAL A 227 1.58 9.60 2.90
C VAL A 227 1.78 10.74 1.91
N THR A 228 1.40 11.94 2.34
CA THR A 228 1.65 13.22 1.66
C THR A 228 2.23 14.24 2.63
N SER A 229 2.62 15.42 2.15
CA SER A 229 3.05 16.54 2.99
C SER A 229 1.93 17.04 3.92
N ASP A 230 0.68 16.90 3.48
CA ASP A 230 -0.47 17.29 4.30
C ASP A 230 -0.81 16.14 5.25
N LEU A 231 -0.64 16.39 6.54
CA LEU A 231 -0.80 15.39 7.59
C LEU A 231 -2.21 14.79 7.57
N ASP A 232 -2.26 13.45 7.44
CA ASP A 232 -3.50 12.65 7.43
C ASP A 232 -4.50 13.05 6.32
N GLU A 233 -4.04 13.67 5.23
CA GLU A 233 -4.87 14.11 4.09
C GLU A 233 -4.50 13.41 2.78
N GLY A 234 -3.62 12.43 2.81
CA GLY A 234 -3.23 11.67 1.61
C GLY A 234 -4.35 10.79 1.04
N PRO A 235 -4.21 10.34 -0.21
CA PRO A 235 -5.19 9.50 -0.90
C PRO A 235 -5.54 8.24 -0.10
N ILE A 236 -6.82 8.07 0.22
CA ILE A 236 -7.32 6.97 1.05
C ILE A 236 -7.31 5.67 0.25
N ILE A 237 -6.75 4.60 0.85
CA ILE A 237 -6.73 3.26 0.27
C ILE A 237 -7.81 2.39 0.87
N GLU A 238 -7.93 2.35 2.20
CA GLU A 238 -8.92 1.52 2.87
C GLU A 238 -9.39 2.20 4.16
N GLN A 239 -10.65 1.99 4.49
CA GLN A 239 -11.24 2.43 5.74
C GLN A 239 -12.01 1.26 6.36
N GLU A 240 -11.80 1.01 7.64
CA GLU A 240 -12.57 0.05 8.42
C GLU A 240 -13.31 0.77 9.51
N VAL A 241 -14.55 0.38 9.73
CA VAL A 241 -15.43 0.98 10.75
C VAL A 241 -16.06 -0.07 11.64
N GLN A 242 -16.24 0.27 12.91
CA GLN A 242 -16.92 -0.57 13.87
C GLN A 242 -18.03 0.22 14.58
N ARG A 243 -19.20 -0.40 14.73
CA ARG A 243 -20.28 0.14 15.57
C ARG A 243 -19.90 0.00 17.03
N VAL A 244 -20.15 1.07 17.78
CA VAL A 244 -19.99 1.16 19.23
C VAL A 244 -21.23 1.80 19.86
N ASP A 245 -21.40 1.65 21.15
CA ASP A 245 -22.52 2.22 21.88
C ASP A 245 -22.09 2.76 23.25
N HIS A 246 -23.07 3.06 24.11
CA HIS A 246 -22.84 3.66 25.41
C HIS A 246 -22.22 2.71 26.45
N VAL A 247 -22.14 1.43 26.17
CA VAL A 247 -21.52 0.42 27.06
C VAL A 247 -20.00 0.44 26.94
N TYR A 248 -19.47 0.88 25.79
CA TYR A 248 -18.03 0.95 25.56
C TYR A 248 -17.37 2.04 26.39
N LEU A 249 -16.45 1.66 27.26
CA LEU A 249 -15.56 2.58 27.97
C LEU A 249 -14.38 2.99 27.08
N PRO A 250 -13.58 4.01 27.42
CA PRO A 250 -12.45 4.45 26.62
C PRO A 250 -11.47 3.32 26.23
N ASP A 251 -11.17 2.40 27.16
CA ASP A 251 -10.28 1.27 26.92
C ASP A 251 -10.89 0.24 25.94
N ASP A 252 -12.20 0.05 25.98
CA ASP A 252 -12.92 -0.82 25.04
C ASP A 252 -12.88 -0.21 23.63
N LEU A 253 -13.04 1.11 23.51
CA LEU A 253 -12.89 1.82 22.25
C LEU A 253 -11.46 1.73 21.68
N VAL A 254 -10.45 1.80 22.55
CA VAL A 254 -9.04 1.60 22.14
C VAL A 254 -8.83 0.16 21.65
N ALA A 255 -9.38 -0.84 22.34
CA ALA A 255 -9.27 -2.24 21.92
C ALA A 255 -9.96 -2.50 20.58
N ALA A 256 -11.19 -2.01 20.42
CA ALA A 256 -11.94 -2.08 19.17
C ALA A 256 -11.21 -1.34 18.03
N GLY A 257 -10.62 -0.19 18.35
CA GLY A 257 -9.82 0.59 17.39
C GLY A 257 -8.59 -0.16 16.88
N ARG A 258 -7.88 -0.90 17.72
CA ARG A 258 -6.75 -1.71 17.28
C ARG A 258 -7.17 -2.74 16.22
N ASN A 259 -8.34 -3.34 16.36
CA ASN A 259 -8.87 -4.28 15.38
C ASN A 259 -9.16 -3.60 14.03
N THR A 260 -9.79 -2.43 14.05
CA THR A 260 -10.03 -1.67 12.80
C THR A 260 -8.73 -1.22 12.13
N GLU A 261 -7.73 -0.82 12.93
CA GLU A 261 -6.41 -0.44 12.43
C GLU A 261 -5.70 -1.60 11.73
N THR A 262 -5.69 -2.80 12.32
CA THR A 262 -5.05 -3.99 11.71
C THR A 262 -5.73 -4.38 10.41
N ILE A 263 -7.06 -4.38 10.37
CA ILE A 263 -7.83 -4.75 9.18
C ILE A 263 -7.60 -3.73 8.05
N ALA A 264 -7.72 -2.44 8.34
CA ALA A 264 -7.55 -1.40 7.33
C ALA A 264 -6.12 -1.40 6.75
N LEU A 265 -5.09 -1.49 7.61
CA LEU A 265 -3.71 -1.49 7.16
C LEU A 265 -3.39 -2.74 6.34
N SER A 266 -3.76 -3.92 6.82
CA SER A 266 -3.45 -5.16 6.13
C SER A 266 -4.11 -5.25 4.75
N ARG A 267 -5.37 -4.79 4.62
CA ARG A 267 -6.04 -4.71 3.32
C ARG A 267 -5.36 -3.71 2.38
N ALA A 268 -5.04 -2.52 2.88
CA ALA A 268 -4.37 -1.49 2.07
C ALA A 268 -3.02 -1.96 1.56
N VAL A 269 -2.19 -2.56 2.42
CA VAL A 269 -0.90 -3.16 2.04
C VAL A 269 -1.12 -4.26 1.01
N LYS A 270 -2.06 -5.16 1.22
CA LYS A 270 -2.36 -6.24 0.27
C LYS A 270 -2.78 -5.70 -1.11
N TYR A 271 -3.66 -4.70 -1.16
CA TYR A 271 -4.07 -4.10 -2.44
C TYR A 271 -2.89 -3.46 -3.17
N HIS A 272 -1.99 -2.82 -2.44
CA HIS A 272 -0.78 -2.25 -3.02
C HIS A 272 0.17 -3.34 -3.55
N LEU A 273 0.44 -4.39 -2.78
CA LEU A 273 1.28 -5.53 -3.16
C LEU A 273 0.74 -6.27 -4.40
N GLU A 274 -0.59 -6.34 -4.54
CA GLU A 274 -1.26 -6.95 -5.68
C GLU A 274 -1.45 -5.97 -6.86
N HIS A 275 -0.84 -4.78 -6.80
CA HIS A 275 -0.94 -3.74 -7.83
C HIS A 275 -2.40 -3.39 -8.20
N ARG A 276 -3.29 -3.34 -7.20
CA ARG A 276 -4.72 -3.03 -7.36
C ARG A 276 -5.05 -1.55 -7.19
N VAL A 277 -4.12 -0.76 -6.67
CA VAL A 277 -4.34 0.66 -6.33
C VAL A 277 -3.79 1.55 -7.43
N PHE A 278 -4.61 2.49 -7.88
CA PHE A 278 -4.23 3.58 -8.77
C PHE A 278 -4.42 4.92 -8.08
N LEU A 279 -3.46 5.80 -8.21
CA LEU A 279 -3.62 7.19 -7.80
C LEU A 279 -4.42 7.95 -8.86
N ASN A 280 -5.42 8.70 -8.41
CA ASN A 280 -6.24 9.57 -9.24
C ASN A 280 -6.35 10.94 -8.55
N THR A 281 -5.35 11.78 -8.74
CA THR A 281 -5.16 13.03 -8.01
C THR A 281 -5.14 12.79 -6.48
N ASP A 282 -6.11 13.28 -5.73
CA ASP A 282 -6.22 13.14 -4.26
C ASP A 282 -7.03 11.92 -3.83
N ARG A 283 -7.34 11.03 -4.76
CA ARG A 283 -8.14 9.82 -4.53
C ARG A 283 -7.40 8.58 -4.99
N THR A 284 -7.98 7.42 -4.69
CA THR A 284 -7.54 6.15 -5.26
C THR A 284 -8.68 5.47 -6.03
N VAL A 285 -8.32 4.76 -7.09
CA VAL A 285 -9.17 3.74 -7.71
C VAL A 285 -8.61 2.38 -7.33
N ILE A 286 -9.46 1.50 -6.79
CA ILE A 286 -9.03 0.20 -6.25
C ILE A 286 -9.86 -0.91 -6.88
N PHE A 287 -9.19 -1.83 -7.55
CA PHE A 287 -9.80 -3.05 -8.08
C PHE A 287 -9.77 -4.15 -7.00
N ARG A 288 -10.90 -4.39 -6.35
CA ARG A 288 -11.08 -5.37 -5.27
C ARG A 288 -11.29 -6.80 -5.77
#